data_9659af71cdc88bc83baa081478b99bd5
#
_entry.id   9659af71cdc88bc83baa081478b99bd5
#
_cell.length_a   1.000
_cell.length_b   1.000
_cell.length_c   1.000
_cell.angle_alpha   90.00
_cell.angle_beta   90.00
_cell.angle_gamma   90.00
#
_symmetry.space_group_name_H-M   'P 1'
#
loop_
_entity.id
_entity.type
_entity.pdbx_description
1 polymer ?
#
loop_
_entity_poly.entity_id
_entity_poly.type
_entity_poly.pdbx_seq_one_letter_code
_entity_poly.pdbx_strand_id
1 'polypeptide(L)'
;PETELISLISANNETGKLQSIDELTKITQQQQIPFHTDLVQAFGKVECDLSTSGIDYATATAHKLGGPRGIGLLYVREGTPFQSLISGGKQERARRAGTENVILAVGFAKAVEWYLKNQSKLNEQFFKYRQSVLEEIAKLEKIFINTDLENSLPNTLNFGCHGISAESLLISLDMDGVAVSTGSACSSGAMEASHVLLAMGISRAEAKSSLRISWGWSTSSEDIDYFCARLTHHILRLQAKNKTENP
;
A
#
# COMPACT_ATOMS: atom_id res chain seq x y z
N PRO A 1 -18.63 -25.17 -10.79
CA PRO A 1 -17.43 -24.35 -10.67
C PRO A 1 -16.47 -25.02 -9.71
N GLU A 2 -15.19 -25.03 -10.06
CA GLU A 2 -14.14 -25.72 -9.32
C GLU A 2 -13.38 -24.77 -8.39
N THR A 3 -13.92 -23.58 -8.14
CA THR A 3 -13.27 -22.55 -7.29
C THR A 3 -13.46 -22.93 -5.81
N GLU A 4 -12.36 -23.18 -5.11
CA GLU A 4 -12.34 -23.57 -3.70
C GLU A 4 -12.06 -22.41 -2.76
N LEU A 5 -11.41 -21.34 -3.24
CA LEU A 5 -11.05 -20.16 -2.47
C LEU A 5 -10.90 -18.94 -3.39
N ILE A 6 -11.41 -17.80 -2.96
CA ILE A 6 -11.10 -16.51 -3.57
C ILE A 6 -10.19 -15.74 -2.62
N SER A 7 -9.07 -15.22 -3.13
CA SER A 7 -8.11 -14.42 -2.38
C SER A 7 -7.86 -13.10 -3.09
N LEU A 8 -8.06 -11.99 -2.40
CA LEU A 8 -7.88 -10.64 -2.96
C LEU A 8 -7.22 -9.70 -1.95
N ILE A 9 -6.33 -8.85 -2.43
CA ILE A 9 -5.78 -7.74 -1.63
C ILE A 9 -6.86 -6.66 -1.43
N SER A 10 -7.06 -6.21 -0.21
CA SER A 10 -8.08 -5.18 0.09
C SER A 10 -7.69 -3.78 -0.37
N ALA A 11 -6.40 -3.47 -0.34
CA ALA A 11 -5.84 -2.23 -0.84
C ALA A 11 -4.55 -2.48 -1.61
N ASN A 12 -4.45 -1.97 -2.83
CA ASN A 12 -3.27 -2.14 -3.65
C ASN A 12 -2.08 -1.36 -3.07
N ASN A 13 -0.93 -2.01 -2.97
CA ASN A 13 0.28 -1.44 -2.35
C ASN A 13 1.01 -0.42 -3.24
N GLU A 14 0.69 -0.33 -4.53
CA GLU A 14 1.33 0.61 -5.45
C GLU A 14 0.47 1.86 -5.70
N THR A 15 -0.82 1.67 -5.91
CA THR A 15 -1.75 2.76 -6.25
C THR A 15 -2.61 3.22 -5.09
N GLY A 16 -2.67 2.44 -4.01
CA GLY A 16 -3.57 2.68 -2.89
C GLY A 16 -5.03 2.28 -3.15
N LYS A 17 -5.39 1.83 -4.38
CA LYS A 17 -6.77 1.50 -4.76
C LYS A 17 -7.39 0.52 -3.77
N LEU A 18 -8.54 0.88 -3.23
CA LEU A 18 -9.37 0.02 -2.38
C LEU A 18 -10.26 -0.89 -3.24
N GLN A 19 -10.41 -2.13 -2.82
CA GLN A 19 -11.33 -3.09 -3.43
C GLN A 19 -12.66 -3.12 -2.67
N SER A 20 -13.76 -3.39 -3.39
CA SER A 20 -15.11 -3.51 -2.82
C SER A 20 -15.29 -4.86 -2.09
N ILE A 21 -14.56 -5.06 -0.99
CA ILE A 21 -14.55 -6.33 -0.26
C ILE A 21 -15.97 -6.76 0.17
N ASP A 22 -16.78 -5.81 0.66
CA ASP A 22 -18.14 -6.10 1.13
C ASP A 22 -19.09 -6.57 0.01
N GLU A 23 -18.89 -6.11 -1.22
CA GLU A 23 -19.66 -6.58 -2.37
C GLU A 23 -19.22 -7.98 -2.77
N LEU A 24 -17.91 -8.22 -2.76
CA LEU A 24 -17.32 -9.51 -3.12
C LEU A 24 -17.70 -10.59 -2.09
N THR A 25 -17.65 -10.28 -0.81
CA THR A 25 -18.04 -11.24 0.24
C THR A 25 -19.50 -11.65 0.15
N LYS A 26 -20.41 -10.75 -0.24
CA LYS A 26 -21.81 -11.11 -0.50
C LYS A 26 -21.94 -12.13 -1.64
N ILE A 27 -21.17 -11.95 -2.72
CA ILE A 27 -21.16 -12.88 -3.86
C ILE A 27 -20.58 -14.24 -3.46
N THR A 28 -19.45 -14.25 -2.74
CA THR A 28 -18.78 -15.49 -2.34
C THR A 28 -19.63 -16.28 -1.34
N GLN A 29 -20.32 -15.62 -0.41
CA GLN A 29 -21.26 -16.23 0.50
C GLN A 29 -22.43 -16.91 -0.21
N GLN A 30 -23.02 -16.24 -1.22
CA GLN A 30 -24.10 -16.83 -2.05
C GLN A 30 -23.64 -18.09 -2.79
N GLN A 31 -22.37 -18.14 -3.18
CA GLN A 31 -21.78 -19.27 -3.88
C GLN A 31 -21.14 -20.30 -2.93
N GLN A 32 -21.17 -20.05 -1.62
CA GLN A 32 -20.52 -20.87 -0.60
C GLN A 32 -19.02 -21.08 -0.84
N ILE A 33 -18.34 -20.08 -1.38
CA ILE A 33 -16.90 -20.10 -1.66
C ILE A 33 -16.20 -19.31 -0.55
N PRO A 34 -15.25 -19.89 0.19
CA PRO A 34 -14.46 -19.17 1.19
C PRO A 34 -13.72 -17.96 0.59
N PHE A 35 -13.67 -16.87 1.36
CA PHE A 35 -13.02 -15.62 0.95
C PHE A 35 -11.88 -15.24 1.88
N HIS A 36 -10.70 -15.08 1.30
CA HIS A 36 -9.52 -14.52 1.94
C HIS A 36 -9.25 -13.11 1.45
N THR A 37 -8.88 -12.21 2.35
CA THR A 37 -8.36 -10.90 1.99
C THR A 37 -7.02 -10.62 2.64
N ASP A 38 -6.08 -10.06 1.86
CA ASP A 38 -4.87 -9.45 2.39
C ASP A 38 -5.16 -8.01 2.82
N LEU A 39 -5.19 -7.79 4.14
CA LEU A 39 -5.42 -6.50 4.78
C LEU A 39 -4.12 -5.72 5.04
N VAL A 40 -2.96 -6.23 4.65
CA VAL A 40 -1.64 -5.66 5.04
C VAL A 40 -1.56 -4.16 4.79
N GLN A 41 -2.12 -3.65 3.70
CA GLN A 41 -2.11 -2.22 3.40
C GLN A 41 -3.28 -1.47 4.02
N ALA A 42 -4.43 -2.11 4.22
CA ALA A 42 -5.67 -1.48 4.68
C ALA A 42 -5.83 -1.52 6.21
N PHE A 43 -5.28 -2.55 6.87
CA PHE A 43 -5.46 -2.79 8.31
C PHE A 43 -5.14 -1.55 9.15
N GLY A 44 -6.09 -1.13 9.98
CA GLY A 44 -6.01 0.07 10.80
C GLY A 44 -6.18 1.40 10.06
N LYS A 45 -6.07 1.44 8.74
CA LYS A 45 -6.19 2.67 7.94
C LYS A 45 -7.60 2.90 7.41
N VAL A 46 -8.30 1.82 7.09
CA VAL A 46 -9.72 1.85 6.72
C VAL A 46 -10.52 1.06 7.73
N GLU A 47 -11.78 1.37 7.84
CA GLU A 47 -12.71 0.64 8.71
C GLU A 47 -12.92 -0.76 8.15
N CYS A 48 -12.80 -1.77 9.01
CA CYS A 48 -13.03 -3.16 8.67
C CYS A 48 -13.45 -3.92 9.93
N ASP A 49 -14.72 -4.31 9.99
CA ASP A 49 -15.22 -5.19 11.04
C ASP A 49 -15.27 -6.63 10.55
N LEU A 50 -14.29 -7.42 10.96
CA LEU A 50 -14.20 -8.84 10.59
C LEU A 50 -15.37 -9.69 11.10
N SER A 51 -16.10 -9.24 12.13
CA SER A 51 -17.24 -9.97 12.68
C SER A 51 -18.45 -9.94 11.76
N THR A 52 -18.63 -8.88 11.00
CA THR A 52 -19.79 -8.63 10.12
C THR A 52 -19.47 -8.69 8.63
N SER A 53 -18.19 -8.61 8.26
CA SER A 53 -17.72 -8.41 6.88
C SER A 53 -17.96 -9.58 5.91
N GLY A 54 -18.26 -10.78 6.42
CA GLY A 54 -18.35 -11.97 5.55
C GLY A 54 -16.99 -12.56 5.13
N ILE A 55 -15.87 -12.00 5.60
CA ILE A 55 -14.52 -12.50 5.36
C ILE A 55 -14.26 -13.76 6.16
N ASP A 56 -13.76 -14.84 5.54
CA ASP A 56 -13.45 -16.10 6.20
C ASP A 56 -12.01 -16.15 6.69
N TYR A 57 -11.08 -15.58 5.91
CA TYR A 57 -9.67 -15.46 6.25
C TYR A 57 -9.19 -14.05 6.00
N ALA A 58 -8.32 -13.54 6.88
CA ALA A 58 -7.65 -12.27 6.64
C ALA A 58 -6.21 -12.29 7.15
N THR A 59 -5.31 -11.66 6.41
CA THR A 59 -3.90 -11.49 6.81
C THR A 59 -3.58 -10.04 7.10
N ALA A 60 -2.79 -9.80 8.14
CA ALA A 60 -2.26 -8.49 8.46
C ALA A 60 -0.85 -8.57 9.05
N THR A 61 -0.13 -7.45 9.09
CA THR A 61 1.24 -7.39 9.60
C THR A 61 1.48 -6.14 10.44
N ALA A 62 2.29 -6.29 11.48
CA ALA A 62 2.57 -5.20 12.43
C ALA A 62 3.34 -4.04 11.80
N HIS A 63 4.35 -4.33 10.97
CA HIS A 63 5.27 -3.31 10.47
C HIS A 63 4.62 -2.26 9.55
N LYS A 64 3.45 -2.53 8.98
CA LYS A 64 2.68 -1.56 8.18
C LYS A 64 1.90 -0.56 9.04
N LEU A 65 1.82 -0.81 10.35
CA LEU A 65 1.25 0.08 11.36
C LEU A 65 2.31 0.72 12.27
N GLY A 66 3.60 0.64 11.90
CA GLY A 66 4.68 1.09 12.75
C GLY A 66 5.01 0.14 13.92
N GLY A 67 4.44 -1.05 13.93
CA GLY A 67 4.77 -2.12 14.87
C GLY A 67 6.04 -2.90 14.48
N PRO A 68 6.41 -3.93 15.24
CA PRO A 68 7.64 -4.68 15.02
C PRO A 68 7.62 -5.46 13.71
N ARG A 69 8.80 -5.61 13.08
CA ARG A 69 8.99 -6.54 11.95
C ARG A 69 9.03 -7.98 12.46
N GLY A 70 8.71 -8.93 11.57
CA GLY A 70 8.81 -10.37 11.86
C GLY A 70 7.56 -10.98 12.51
N ILE A 71 6.46 -10.22 12.59
CA ILE A 71 5.18 -10.74 13.06
C ILE A 71 4.03 -10.28 12.16
N GLY A 72 3.10 -11.20 11.93
CA GLY A 72 1.81 -11.00 11.28
C GLY A 72 0.74 -11.83 11.96
N LEU A 73 -0.50 -11.69 11.54
CA LEU A 73 -1.63 -12.50 11.98
C LEU A 73 -2.36 -13.10 10.78
N LEU A 74 -2.97 -14.24 11.01
CA LEU A 74 -4.01 -14.81 10.17
C LEU A 74 -5.29 -14.89 11.00
N TYR A 75 -6.31 -14.14 10.60
CA TYR A 75 -7.66 -14.31 11.08
C TYR A 75 -8.31 -15.50 10.36
N VAL A 76 -8.97 -16.33 11.11
CA VAL A 76 -9.80 -17.43 10.60
C VAL A 76 -11.15 -17.35 11.29
N ARG A 77 -12.22 -17.13 10.55
CA ARG A 77 -13.58 -17.11 11.06
C ARG A 77 -13.92 -18.44 11.74
N GLU A 78 -14.64 -18.38 12.82
CA GLU A 78 -15.13 -19.59 13.49
C GLU A 78 -16.01 -20.43 12.56
N GLY A 79 -15.76 -21.75 12.55
CA GLY A 79 -16.44 -22.67 11.64
C GLY A 79 -15.83 -22.79 10.23
N THR A 80 -14.89 -21.91 9.85
CA THR A 80 -14.21 -22.00 8.56
C THR A 80 -13.19 -23.15 8.56
N PRO A 81 -13.13 -23.99 7.51
CA PRO A 81 -12.15 -25.08 7.42
C PRO A 81 -10.70 -24.55 7.49
N PHE A 82 -9.91 -25.13 8.36
CA PHE A 82 -8.52 -24.75 8.51
C PHE A 82 -7.64 -25.95 8.85
N GLN A 83 -6.58 -26.14 8.08
CA GLN A 83 -5.56 -27.14 8.36
C GLN A 83 -4.21 -26.46 8.66
N SER A 84 -3.60 -26.82 9.78
CA SER A 84 -2.29 -26.30 10.15
C SER A 84 -1.22 -26.73 9.14
N LEU A 85 -0.51 -25.77 8.58
CA LEU A 85 0.64 -25.99 7.70
C LEU A 85 1.88 -26.39 8.51
N ILE A 86 2.04 -25.84 9.73
CA ILE A 86 3.18 -26.12 10.62
C ILE A 86 2.70 -27.02 11.74
N SER A 87 3.01 -28.31 11.63
CA SER A 87 2.64 -29.34 12.59
C SER A 87 3.63 -29.40 13.76
N GLY A 88 3.17 -29.89 14.92
CA GLY A 88 3.99 -30.07 16.13
C GLY A 88 3.19 -29.85 17.42
N GLY A 89 3.61 -28.89 18.26
CA GLY A 89 2.93 -28.54 19.48
C GLY A 89 1.53 -27.95 19.27
N LYS A 90 0.76 -27.82 20.36
CA LYS A 90 -0.64 -27.33 20.32
C LYS A 90 -0.77 -25.80 20.45
N GLN A 91 0.28 -25.05 20.18
CA GLN A 91 0.24 -23.59 20.23
C GLN A 91 -0.79 -23.03 19.25
N GLU A 92 -1.23 -21.80 19.48
CA GLU A 92 -2.26 -21.12 18.68
C GLU A 92 -3.52 -21.98 18.48
N ARG A 93 -3.94 -22.70 19.55
CA ARG A 93 -5.10 -23.64 19.51
C ARG A 93 -4.91 -24.76 18.47
N ALA A 94 -3.69 -25.31 18.37
CA ALA A 94 -3.28 -26.30 17.39
C ALA A 94 -3.35 -25.83 15.92
N ARG A 95 -3.40 -24.52 15.68
CA ARG A 95 -3.43 -23.93 14.33
C ARG A 95 -2.04 -23.64 13.78
N ARG A 96 -1.03 -23.44 14.66
CA ARG A 96 0.34 -23.14 14.27
C ARG A 96 1.30 -23.56 15.39
N ALA A 97 2.08 -24.59 15.16
CA ALA A 97 3.05 -25.08 16.14
C ALA A 97 4.25 -24.14 16.31
N GLY A 98 4.94 -24.24 17.42
CA GLY A 98 6.12 -23.45 17.80
C GLY A 98 5.80 -22.41 18.88
N THR A 99 6.81 -22.12 19.73
CA THR A 99 6.68 -21.16 20.83
C THR A 99 6.24 -19.78 20.30
N GLU A 100 5.23 -19.20 20.91
CA GLU A 100 4.69 -17.90 20.55
C GLU A 100 5.73 -16.79 20.85
N ASN A 101 5.91 -15.87 19.92
CA ASN A 101 6.73 -14.69 20.13
C ASN A 101 5.94 -13.63 20.88
N VAL A 102 5.84 -13.76 22.21
CA VAL A 102 5.04 -12.88 23.06
C VAL A 102 5.47 -11.41 22.95
N ILE A 103 6.78 -11.14 22.85
CA ILE A 103 7.30 -9.76 22.76
C ILE A 103 6.77 -9.09 21.48
N LEU A 104 6.88 -9.75 20.34
CA LEU A 104 6.40 -9.21 19.07
C LEU A 104 4.87 -9.13 19.05
N ALA A 105 4.16 -10.10 19.66
CA ALA A 105 2.70 -10.09 19.75
C ALA A 105 2.19 -8.89 20.55
N VAL A 106 2.80 -8.61 21.71
CA VAL A 106 2.48 -7.43 22.52
C VAL A 106 2.80 -6.14 21.75
N GLY A 107 3.94 -6.08 21.06
CA GLY A 107 4.30 -4.94 20.21
C GLY A 107 3.30 -4.71 19.09
N PHE A 108 2.83 -5.78 18.45
CA PHE A 108 1.78 -5.70 17.42
C PHE A 108 0.46 -5.19 18.01
N ALA A 109 0.00 -5.78 19.12
CA ALA A 109 -1.22 -5.35 19.79
C ALA A 109 -1.19 -3.85 20.17
N LYS A 110 -0.05 -3.37 20.68
CA LYS A 110 0.13 -1.95 21.01
C LYS A 110 0.12 -1.05 19.78
N ALA A 111 0.70 -1.46 18.68
CA ALA A 111 0.65 -0.72 17.43
C ALA A 111 -0.80 -0.61 16.90
N VAL A 112 -1.57 -1.70 16.95
CA VAL A 112 -2.99 -1.71 16.57
C VAL A 112 -3.81 -0.79 17.48
N GLU A 113 -3.67 -0.93 18.80
CA GLU A 113 -4.37 -0.10 19.79
C GLU A 113 -4.11 1.40 19.55
N TRP A 114 -2.85 1.76 19.36
CA TRP A 114 -2.46 3.13 19.09
C TRP A 114 -3.02 3.65 17.77
N TYR A 115 -2.92 2.83 16.72
CA TYR A 115 -3.38 3.24 15.39
C TYR A 115 -4.89 3.44 15.35
N LEU A 116 -5.68 2.51 15.91
CA LEU A 116 -7.13 2.62 15.98
C LEU A 116 -7.58 3.84 16.77
N LYS A 117 -6.90 4.14 17.90
CA LYS A 117 -7.19 5.34 18.70
C LYS A 117 -6.94 6.65 17.94
N ASN A 118 -6.00 6.66 17.00
CA ASN A 118 -5.61 7.86 16.25
C ASN A 118 -6.08 7.85 14.79
N GLN A 119 -6.80 6.83 14.34
CA GLN A 119 -7.15 6.57 12.93
C GLN A 119 -7.80 7.79 12.25
N SER A 120 -8.85 8.34 12.84
CA SER A 120 -9.57 9.49 12.25
C SER A 120 -8.66 10.71 12.08
N LYS A 121 -7.87 11.03 13.11
CA LYS A 121 -6.90 12.14 13.06
C LYS A 121 -5.81 11.91 12.02
N LEU A 122 -5.28 10.69 11.95
CA LEU A 122 -4.27 10.33 10.96
C LEU A 122 -4.82 10.41 9.54
N ASN A 123 -6.02 9.89 9.31
CA ASN A 123 -6.64 9.93 8.00
C ASN A 123 -6.90 11.37 7.54
N GLU A 124 -7.40 12.24 8.43
CA GLU A 124 -7.55 13.67 8.14
C GLU A 124 -6.22 14.32 7.75
N GLN A 125 -5.16 14.03 8.52
CA GLN A 125 -3.83 14.53 8.24
C GLN A 125 -3.28 14.00 6.90
N PHE A 126 -3.48 12.72 6.60
CA PHE A 126 -3.04 12.10 5.36
C PHE A 126 -3.79 12.66 4.14
N PHE A 127 -5.07 12.98 4.28
CA PHE A 127 -5.82 13.68 3.23
C PHE A 127 -5.26 15.08 2.98
N LYS A 128 -4.92 15.84 4.03
CA LYS A 128 -4.27 17.15 3.90
C LYS A 128 -2.92 17.05 3.18
N TYR A 129 -2.09 16.07 3.53
CA TYR A 129 -0.82 15.82 2.86
C TYR A 129 -1.01 15.49 1.38
N ARG A 130 -1.96 14.60 1.08
CA ARG A 130 -2.29 14.27 -0.31
C ARG A 130 -2.72 15.51 -1.10
N GLN A 131 -3.55 16.36 -0.49
CA GLN A 131 -4.01 17.59 -1.12
C GLN A 131 -2.85 18.55 -1.40
N SER A 132 -1.96 18.78 -0.44
CA SER A 132 -0.77 19.63 -0.64
C SER A 132 0.11 19.12 -1.79
N VAL A 133 0.34 17.81 -1.86
CA VAL A 133 1.12 17.23 -2.96
C VAL A 133 0.38 17.40 -4.30
N LEU A 134 -0.92 17.15 -4.36
CA LEU A 134 -1.72 17.31 -5.59
C LEU A 134 -1.71 18.76 -6.09
N GLU A 135 -1.83 19.73 -5.18
CA GLU A 135 -1.75 21.16 -5.51
C GLU A 135 -0.38 21.55 -6.07
N GLU A 136 0.69 20.95 -5.55
CA GLU A 136 2.04 21.23 -6.04
C GLU A 136 2.26 20.61 -7.42
N ILE A 137 1.95 19.33 -7.60
CA ILE A 137 2.15 18.68 -8.90
C ILE A 137 1.23 19.22 -10.00
N ALA A 138 0.06 19.79 -9.65
CA ALA A 138 -0.83 20.44 -10.60
C ALA A 138 -0.22 21.69 -11.26
N LYS A 139 0.83 22.28 -10.67
CA LYS A 139 1.57 23.41 -11.23
C LYS A 139 2.59 22.97 -12.30
N LEU A 140 2.86 21.67 -12.40
CA LEU A 140 3.88 21.09 -13.27
C LEU A 140 3.25 20.57 -14.56
N GLU A 141 3.98 20.71 -15.67
CA GLU A 141 3.53 20.19 -16.95
C GLU A 141 3.72 18.67 -17.05
N LYS A 142 2.88 18.01 -17.84
CA LYS A 142 3.00 16.60 -18.22
C LYS A 142 2.86 15.59 -17.06
N ILE A 143 2.24 15.99 -15.97
CA ILE A 143 1.91 15.09 -14.86
C ILE A 143 0.68 14.26 -15.21
N PHE A 144 0.67 13.01 -14.79
CA PHE A 144 -0.50 12.12 -14.79
C PHE A 144 -0.59 11.38 -13.45
N ILE A 145 -1.79 11.04 -13.04
CA ILE A 145 -2.07 10.40 -11.74
C ILE A 145 -2.66 9.01 -12.00
N ASN A 146 -2.06 7.98 -11.37
CA ASN A 146 -2.53 6.59 -11.47
C ASN A 146 -3.42 6.19 -10.29
N THR A 147 -3.35 6.92 -9.17
CA THR A 147 -4.20 6.67 -8.00
C THR A 147 -5.63 7.12 -8.28
N ASP A 148 -6.60 6.25 -7.98
CA ASP A 148 -8.00 6.63 -7.88
C ASP A 148 -8.20 7.49 -6.63
N LEU A 149 -8.38 8.81 -6.81
CA LEU A 149 -8.42 9.77 -5.71
C LEU A 149 -9.67 9.63 -4.83
N GLU A 150 -10.74 9.04 -5.36
CA GLU A 150 -12.01 8.86 -4.63
C GLU A 150 -12.01 7.59 -3.79
N ASN A 151 -11.40 6.52 -4.32
CA ASN A 151 -11.46 5.21 -3.68
C ASN A 151 -10.06 4.60 -3.51
N SER A 152 -9.26 5.24 -2.65
CA SER A 152 -7.91 4.80 -2.33
C SER A 152 -7.49 5.16 -0.90
N LEU A 153 -6.45 4.49 -0.42
CA LEU A 153 -5.82 4.82 0.85
C LEU A 153 -5.36 6.29 0.87
N PRO A 154 -5.61 7.04 1.96
CA PRO A 154 -5.27 8.46 2.01
C PRO A 154 -3.76 8.73 2.09
N ASN A 155 -2.97 7.71 2.41
CA ASN A 155 -1.53 7.79 2.65
C ASN A 155 -0.66 7.24 1.51
N THR A 156 -1.22 7.09 0.32
CA THR A 156 -0.50 6.59 -0.86
C THR A 156 -0.94 7.39 -2.09
N LEU A 157 0.03 7.83 -2.88
CA LEU A 157 -0.21 8.47 -4.17
C LEU A 157 0.77 7.90 -5.19
N ASN A 158 0.25 7.46 -6.32
CA ASN A 158 1.01 7.02 -7.49
C ASN A 158 0.75 7.98 -8.64
N PHE A 159 1.80 8.57 -9.17
CA PHE A 159 1.75 9.53 -10.26
C PHE A 159 3.02 9.44 -11.09
N GLY A 160 3.03 10.05 -12.26
CA GLY A 160 4.20 10.12 -13.09
C GLY A 160 4.28 11.43 -13.88
N CYS A 161 5.40 11.60 -14.59
CA CYS A 161 5.63 12.73 -15.46
C CYS A 161 6.09 12.23 -16.84
N HIS A 162 5.31 12.51 -17.88
CA HIS A 162 5.67 12.11 -19.25
C HIS A 162 7.06 12.61 -19.64
N GLY A 163 7.87 11.69 -20.16
CA GLY A 163 9.23 11.97 -20.63
C GLY A 163 10.29 12.02 -19.53
N ILE A 164 9.93 11.78 -18.26
CA ILE A 164 10.89 11.65 -17.16
C ILE A 164 10.97 10.19 -16.72
N SER A 165 12.19 9.64 -16.60
CA SER A 165 12.42 8.35 -15.99
C SER A 165 12.15 8.42 -14.47
N ALA A 166 11.28 7.53 -13.96
CA ALA A 166 11.05 7.41 -12.52
C ALA A 166 12.34 7.08 -11.76
N GLU A 167 13.25 6.33 -12.35
CA GLU A 167 14.56 6.01 -11.77
C GLU A 167 15.41 7.25 -11.55
N SER A 168 15.51 8.10 -12.59
CA SER A 168 16.27 9.35 -12.49
C SER A 168 15.71 10.30 -11.43
N LEU A 169 14.36 10.35 -11.32
CA LEU A 169 13.68 11.16 -10.31
C LEU A 169 13.86 10.58 -8.92
N LEU A 170 13.75 9.25 -8.76
CA LEU A 170 13.97 8.55 -7.50
C LEU A 170 15.40 8.80 -6.98
N ILE A 171 16.43 8.59 -7.82
CA ILE A 171 17.82 8.81 -7.44
C ILE A 171 18.05 10.26 -7.04
N SER A 172 17.47 11.22 -7.78
CA SER A 172 17.61 12.65 -7.48
C SER A 172 16.98 13.02 -6.15
N LEU A 173 15.82 12.45 -5.81
CA LEU A 173 15.14 12.65 -4.54
C LEU A 173 15.89 11.98 -3.37
N ASP A 174 16.41 10.77 -3.60
CA ASP A 174 17.19 10.02 -2.59
C ASP A 174 18.47 10.77 -2.20
N MET A 175 19.16 11.41 -3.17
CA MET A 175 20.31 12.27 -2.90
C MET A 175 19.99 13.48 -2.03
N ASP A 176 18.74 13.92 -2.01
CA ASP A 176 18.23 14.98 -1.12
C ASP A 176 17.60 14.41 0.19
N GLY A 177 17.76 13.12 0.46
CA GLY A 177 17.24 12.46 1.66
C GLY A 177 15.75 12.16 1.61
N VAL A 178 15.12 12.18 0.42
CA VAL A 178 13.70 11.88 0.23
C VAL A 178 13.53 10.47 -0.33
N ALA A 179 13.04 9.56 0.49
CA ALA A 179 12.78 8.17 0.11
C ALA A 179 11.41 8.04 -0.58
N VAL A 180 11.43 7.65 -1.84
CA VAL A 180 10.24 7.30 -2.65
C VAL A 180 10.39 5.90 -3.23
N SER A 181 9.38 5.39 -3.93
CA SER A 181 9.46 4.06 -4.54
C SER A 181 8.93 4.08 -5.97
N THR A 182 9.49 3.22 -6.80
CA THR A 182 8.87 2.79 -8.06
C THR A 182 8.13 1.47 -7.83
N GLY A 183 7.08 1.17 -8.59
CA GLY A 183 6.24 -0.01 -8.38
C GLY A 183 7.00 -1.35 -8.35
N SER A 184 8.15 -1.45 -9.01
CA SER A 184 8.91 -2.69 -9.19
C SER A 184 10.19 -2.81 -8.35
N ALA A 185 10.21 -2.30 -7.13
CA ALA A 185 11.41 -2.23 -6.26
C ALA A 185 12.06 -3.59 -5.86
N CYS A 186 11.65 -4.72 -6.42
CA CYS A 186 12.04 -6.05 -5.93
C CYS A 186 12.82 -6.93 -6.92
N SER A 187 13.23 -6.48 -8.10
CA SER A 187 13.98 -7.33 -9.02
C SER A 187 15.32 -6.73 -9.47
N SER A 188 16.33 -7.52 -9.34
CA SER A 188 17.72 -7.35 -9.70
C SER A 188 17.99 -6.49 -10.96
N GLY A 189 18.47 -5.29 -10.78
CA GLY A 189 19.40 -4.63 -11.71
C GLY A 189 18.84 -3.76 -12.83
N ALA A 190 17.57 -3.93 -13.29
CA ALA A 190 16.94 -3.03 -14.24
C ALA A 190 15.50 -2.75 -13.77
N MET A 191 15.11 -1.47 -13.72
CA MET A 191 13.74 -1.12 -13.37
C MET A 191 12.77 -1.55 -14.47
N GLU A 192 12.01 -2.60 -14.20
CA GLU A 192 10.91 -3.01 -15.06
C GLU A 192 9.66 -2.16 -14.81
N ALA A 193 8.80 -2.08 -15.83
CA ALA A 193 7.51 -1.45 -15.66
C ALA A 193 6.65 -2.24 -14.68
N SER A 194 5.96 -1.55 -13.77
CA SER A 194 5.06 -2.19 -12.81
C SER A 194 4.01 -3.05 -13.52
N HIS A 195 3.94 -4.33 -13.16
CA HIS A 195 2.89 -5.23 -13.66
C HIS A 195 1.49 -4.79 -13.23
N VAL A 196 1.37 -4.12 -12.09
CA VAL A 196 0.09 -3.55 -11.60
C VAL A 196 -0.38 -2.45 -12.55
N LEU A 197 0.48 -1.47 -12.85
CA LEU A 197 0.15 -0.37 -13.75
C LEU A 197 -0.16 -0.87 -15.17
N LEU A 198 0.62 -1.84 -15.67
CA LEU A 198 0.34 -2.48 -16.96
C LEU A 198 -1.01 -3.19 -16.98
N ALA A 199 -1.37 -3.90 -15.91
CA ALA A 199 -2.67 -4.55 -15.77
C ALA A 199 -3.84 -3.55 -15.68
N MET A 200 -3.59 -2.33 -15.22
CA MET A 200 -4.55 -1.22 -15.24
C MET A 200 -4.69 -0.56 -16.62
N GLY A 201 -3.95 -1.01 -17.64
CA GLY A 201 -3.96 -0.44 -18.99
C GLY A 201 -3.04 0.77 -19.16
N ILE A 202 -2.21 1.09 -18.17
CA ILE A 202 -1.19 2.15 -18.26
C ILE A 202 -0.11 1.68 -19.23
N SER A 203 0.32 2.55 -20.14
CA SER A 203 1.36 2.20 -21.11
C SER A 203 2.69 1.90 -20.42
N ARG A 204 3.53 1.07 -21.07
CA ARG A 204 4.86 0.73 -20.53
C ARG A 204 5.74 1.98 -20.31
N ALA A 205 5.61 3.00 -21.15
CA ALA A 205 6.32 4.25 -21.01
C ALA A 205 5.88 5.03 -19.75
N GLU A 206 4.58 5.17 -19.54
CA GLU A 206 4.02 5.82 -18.36
C GLU A 206 4.32 5.03 -17.09
N ALA A 207 4.21 3.70 -17.11
CA ALA A 207 4.55 2.85 -15.97
C ALA A 207 6.02 3.03 -15.54
N LYS A 208 6.96 3.21 -16.49
CA LYS A 208 8.38 3.53 -16.23
C LYS A 208 8.64 4.95 -15.77
N SER A 209 7.68 5.84 -15.96
CA SER A 209 7.70 7.23 -15.51
C SER A 209 6.97 7.45 -14.19
N SER A 210 6.43 6.37 -13.58
CA SER A 210 5.57 6.44 -12.41
C SER A 210 6.33 6.23 -11.11
N LEU A 211 6.05 7.07 -10.12
CA LEU A 211 6.53 6.99 -8.74
C LEU A 211 5.37 6.75 -7.79
N ARG A 212 5.63 5.97 -6.74
CA ARG A 212 4.78 5.90 -5.56
C ARG A 212 5.41 6.69 -4.44
N ILE A 213 4.63 7.57 -3.85
CA ILE A 213 4.93 8.21 -2.58
C ILE A 213 3.98 7.71 -1.51
N SER A 214 4.47 7.63 -0.29
CA SER A 214 3.68 7.17 0.85
C SER A 214 4.15 7.90 2.10
N TRP A 215 3.21 8.18 2.99
CA TRP A 215 3.49 8.81 4.28
C TRP A 215 2.89 7.99 5.41
N GLY A 216 3.35 8.23 6.60
CA GLY A 216 2.97 7.49 7.79
C GLY A 216 2.75 8.39 8.99
N TRP A 217 2.48 7.77 10.13
CA TRP A 217 2.21 8.45 11.39
C TRP A 217 3.33 9.38 11.87
N SER A 218 4.57 9.15 11.44
CA SER A 218 5.75 9.95 11.79
C SER A 218 6.05 11.06 10.79
N THR A 219 5.34 11.12 9.66
CA THR A 219 5.52 12.17 8.65
C THR A 219 4.93 13.47 9.17
N SER A 220 5.69 14.56 9.09
CA SER A 220 5.27 15.91 9.44
C SER A 220 4.83 16.74 8.24
N SER A 221 4.23 17.90 8.47
CA SER A 221 3.92 18.87 7.40
C SER A 221 5.18 19.41 6.74
N GLU A 222 6.22 19.63 7.52
CA GLU A 222 7.52 20.11 7.05
C GLU A 222 8.19 19.10 6.13
N ASP A 223 8.02 17.78 6.38
CA ASP A 223 8.49 16.73 5.47
C ASP A 223 7.76 16.80 4.13
N ILE A 224 6.45 17.05 4.14
CA ILE A 224 5.65 17.20 2.92
C ILE A 224 6.06 18.44 2.14
N ASP A 225 6.23 19.58 2.81
CA ASP A 225 6.66 20.82 2.19
C ASP A 225 8.06 20.67 1.57
N TYR A 226 8.98 20.03 2.29
CA TYR A 226 10.32 19.72 1.77
C TYR A 226 10.25 18.80 0.55
N PHE A 227 9.47 17.72 0.63
CA PHE A 227 9.25 16.81 -0.49
C PHE A 227 8.72 17.56 -1.72
N CYS A 228 7.68 18.38 -1.57
CA CYS A 228 7.09 19.15 -2.66
C CYS A 228 8.11 20.07 -3.33
N ALA A 229 8.89 20.80 -2.54
CA ALA A 229 9.94 21.69 -3.07
C ALA A 229 11.02 20.91 -3.85
N ARG A 230 11.48 19.76 -3.32
CA ARG A 230 12.49 18.92 -4.01
C ARG A 230 11.94 18.26 -5.25
N LEU A 231 10.70 17.77 -5.20
CA LEU A 231 10.02 17.17 -6.34
C LEU A 231 9.91 18.16 -7.51
N THR A 232 9.40 19.35 -7.24
CA THR A 232 9.28 20.43 -8.25
C THR A 232 10.62 20.79 -8.85
N HIS A 233 11.65 20.99 -8.01
CA HIS A 233 13.00 21.30 -8.48
C HIS A 233 13.53 20.22 -9.44
N HIS A 234 13.44 18.96 -9.10
CA HIS A 234 13.97 17.88 -9.91
C HIS A 234 13.18 17.63 -11.18
N ILE A 235 11.85 17.74 -11.15
CA ILE A 235 11.03 17.61 -12.36
C ILE A 235 11.40 18.70 -13.37
N LEU A 236 11.44 19.96 -12.93
CA LEU A 236 11.80 21.08 -13.82
C LEU A 236 13.22 20.93 -14.39
N ARG A 237 14.19 20.52 -13.57
CA ARG A 237 15.57 20.26 -14.01
C ARG A 237 15.63 19.16 -15.07
N LEU A 238 14.94 18.04 -14.86
CA LEU A 238 14.93 16.90 -15.79
C LEU A 238 14.19 17.24 -17.08
N GLN A 239 13.11 18.01 -17.01
CA GLN A 239 12.39 18.50 -18.19
C GLN A 239 13.27 19.45 -19.05
N ALA A 240 14.03 20.34 -18.41
CA ALA A 240 14.95 21.24 -19.11
C ALA A 240 16.06 20.47 -19.83
N LYS A 241 16.64 19.45 -19.18
CA LYS A 241 17.66 18.58 -19.76
C LYS A 241 17.13 17.86 -21.01
N ASN A 242 15.95 17.29 -20.95
CA ASN A 242 15.34 16.56 -22.06
C ASN A 242 15.05 17.48 -23.28
N LYS A 243 14.72 18.76 -23.04
CA LYS A 243 14.52 19.75 -24.13
C LYS A 243 15.83 20.09 -24.85
N THR A 244 17.00 20.00 -24.19
CA THR A 244 18.32 20.27 -24.81
C THR A 244 18.87 19.04 -25.54
N GLU A 245 18.51 17.85 -25.16
CA GLU A 245 18.96 16.58 -25.78
C GLU A 245 18.10 16.14 -26.99
N ASN A 246 16.87 16.65 -27.11
CA ASN A 246 15.94 16.39 -28.22
C ASN A 246 15.29 17.73 -28.67
N PRO A 247 16.05 18.58 -29.40
CA PRO A 247 15.57 19.87 -29.87
C PRO A 247 14.45 19.77 -30.92
#